data_b26178c658aa6411fc9087b12aa053f3
#
_entry.id   b26178c658aa6411fc9087b12aa053f3
#
_cell.length_a   1.000
_cell.length_b   1.000
_cell.length_c   1.000
_cell.angle_alpha   90.00
_cell.angle_beta   90.00
_cell.angle_gamma   90.00
#
_symmetry.space_group_name_H-M   'P 1'
#
loop_
_entity.id
_entity.type
_entity.pdbx_description
1 polymer ?
#
loop_
_entity_poly.entity_id
_entity_poly.type
_entity_poly.pdbx_seq_one_letter_code
_entity_poly.pdbx_strand_id
1 'polypeptide(L)'
;RAVDKHEGTADCSPCVGEDTLYASIIKDQLAGIQLAYAAYQQDPVEPESAHALRVAIRQLRALLNFNKANGEEKYYREAGEDWREIATTFGYLRELDVLMEECRELRGLYPEMLAEDGQVMTWLMEERQGEQDSIQELITSGALTERILDAEAATDQFLKTIQLDDAQQKKATIKKLEKMKKRLMRKWEEVDFSNHEQTHSLRINAKKLRYASTYLAPILGEKDKDTIKEMKKVQTALGTLCDLDINGHLLLEMADKTDDPDLQHHFRKLSEHQFQRREAMLNDEAD
;
A
#
# COMPACT_ATOMS: atom_id res chain seq x y z
N ARG A 1 -11.36 45.51 52.11
CA ARG A 1 -10.99 44.10 51.87
C ARG A 1 -11.28 43.78 50.43
N ALA A 2 -10.22 43.73 49.65
CA ALA A 2 -10.24 43.39 48.25
C ALA A 2 -10.46 41.85 48.10
N VAL A 3 -11.31 41.49 47.13
CA VAL A 3 -11.48 40.09 46.73
C VAL A 3 -10.87 40.03 45.31
N ASP A 4 -9.72 39.33 45.26
CA ASP A 4 -9.06 38.98 44.01
C ASP A 4 -9.93 37.94 43.24
N LYS A 5 -10.36 38.34 42.05
CA LYS A 5 -10.87 37.40 41.01
C LYS A 5 -9.72 37.00 40.13
N HIS A 6 -9.18 35.82 40.34
CA HIS A 6 -8.43 35.11 39.30
C HIS A 6 -9.44 34.42 38.34
N GLU A 7 -9.72 35.08 37.23
CA GLU A 7 -10.26 34.43 36.05
C GLU A 7 -9.09 33.86 35.25
N GLY A 8 -8.83 32.57 35.40
CA GLY A 8 -7.96 31.83 34.51
C GLY A 8 -8.73 31.56 33.19
N THR A 9 -8.51 32.41 32.20
CA THR A 9 -8.86 32.09 30.81
C THR A 9 -7.93 31.00 30.34
N ALA A 10 -8.43 29.77 30.24
CA ALA A 10 -7.77 28.73 29.48
C ALA A 10 -7.71 29.23 28.02
N ASP A 11 -6.52 29.64 27.58
CA ASP A 11 -6.22 29.97 26.22
C ASP A 11 -6.24 28.67 25.40
N CYS A 12 -7.42 28.27 24.88
CA CYS A 12 -7.58 27.24 23.88
C CYS A 12 -7.22 27.84 22.52
N SER A 13 -5.93 28.14 22.30
CA SER A 13 -5.44 28.28 20.94
C SER A 13 -5.65 26.96 20.21
N PRO A 14 -6.31 26.92 19.05
CA PRO A 14 -6.45 25.69 18.30
C PRO A 14 -5.05 25.11 18.01
N CYS A 15 -4.89 23.79 18.21
CA CYS A 15 -3.65 23.12 17.90
C CYS A 15 -3.31 23.39 16.43
N VAL A 16 -2.22 24.08 16.16
CA VAL A 16 -1.83 24.54 14.82
C VAL A 16 -1.86 23.42 13.78
N GLY A 17 -1.67 22.15 14.21
CA GLY A 17 -1.66 20.99 13.32
C GLY A 17 -3.01 20.51 12.82
N GLU A 18 -4.12 20.80 13.52
CA GLU A 18 -5.45 20.25 13.18
C GLU A 18 -6.13 20.98 12.00
N ASP A 19 -5.80 22.24 11.76
CA ASP A 19 -6.41 23.10 10.74
C ASP A 19 -5.52 23.32 9.51
N THR A 20 -4.45 22.53 9.38
CA THR A 20 -3.52 22.66 8.25
C THR A 20 -4.05 21.92 7.01
N LEU A 21 -3.57 22.35 5.84
CA LEU A 21 -3.85 21.67 4.57
C LEU A 21 -3.40 20.20 4.60
N TYR A 22 -2.28 19.89 5.30
CA TYR A 22 -1.85 18.51 5.49
C TYR A 22 -2.87 17.68 6.28
N ALA A 23 -3.40 18.24 7.37
CA ALA A 23 -4.43 17.56 8.14
C ALA A 23 -5.70 17.32 7.32
N SER A 24 -6.10 18.28 6.49
CA SER A 24 -7.21 18.12 5.54
C SER A 24 -6.96 16.95 4.56
N ILE A 25 -5.77 16.86 3.98
CA ILE A 25 -5.39 15.76 3.09
C ILE A 25 -5.49 14.40 3.80
N ILE A 26 -5.05 14.31 5.05
CA ILE A 26 -5.16 13.06 5.83
C ILE A 26 -6.63 12.71 6.12
N LYS A 27 -7.45 13.70 6.49
CA LYS A 27 -8.89 13.49 6.72
C LYS A 27 -9.61 13.01 5.45
N ASP A 28 -9.26 13.55 4.29
CA ASP A 28 -9.78 13.08 3.00
C ASP A 28 -9.37 11.64 2.70
N GLN A 29 -8.15 11.24 3.06
CA GLN A 29 -7.70 9.84 2.91
C GLN A 29 -8.44 8.91 3.87
N LEU A 30 -8.70 9.32 5.12
CA LEU A 30 -9.52 8.55 6.06
C LEU A 30 -10.94 8.36 5.53
N ALA A 31 -11.57 9.41 5.01
CA ALA A 31 -12.88 9.32 4.36
C ALA A 31 -12.85 8.37 3.15
N GLY A 32 -11.77 8.39 2.36
CA GLY A 32 -11.56 7.46 1.26
C GLY A 32 -11.46 6.00 1.71
N ILE A 33 -10.82 5.73 2.86
CA ILE A 33 -10.75 4.39 3.46
C ILE A 33 -12.15 3.94 3.90
N GLN A 34 -12.92 4.79 4.55
CA GLN A 34 -14.29 4.48 4.97
C GLN A 34 -15.19 4.11 3.79
N LEU A 35 -15.10 4.88 2.69
CA LEU A 35 -15.82 4.58 1.46
C LEU A 35 -15.40 3.24 0.83
N ALA A 36 -14.10 2.98 0.78
CA ALA A 36 -13.58 1.71 0.25
C ALA A 36 -13.96 0.52 1.13
N TYR A 37 -13.98 0.70 2.46
CA TYR A 37 -14.44 -0.33 3.38
C TYR A 37 -15.93 -0.63 3.23
N ALA A 38 -16.76 0.41 3.12
CA ALA A 38 -18.18 0.25 2.86
C ALA A 38 -18.46 -0.44 1.51
N ALA A 39 -17.69 -0.11 0.47
CA ALA A 39 -17.79 -0.79 -0.83
C ALA A 39 -17.43 -2.28 -0.72
N TYR A 40 -16.36 -2.62 0.02
CA TYR A 40 -16.01 -4.01 0.26
C TYR A 40 -17.10 -4.77 1.03
N GLN A 41 -17.73 -4.15 2.04
CA GLN A 41 -18.84 -4.78 2.76
C GLN A 41 -20.06 -5.04 1.88
N GLN A 42 -20.31 -4.20 0.87
CA GLN A 42 -21.42 -4.37 -0.07
C GLN A 42 -21.14 -5.45 -1.11
N ASP A 43 -19.91 -5.54 -1.60
CA ASP A 43 -19.51 -6.53 -2.60
C ASP A 43 -18.11 -7.11 -2.29
N PRO A 44 -18.03 -8.06 -1.35
CA PRO A 44 -16.76 -8.67 -0.96
C PRO A 44 -16.24 -9.67 -2.00
N VAL A 45 -17.06 -10.05 -2.98
CA VAL A 45 -16.66 -10.98 -4.06
C VAL A 45 -15.86 -10.27 -5.13
N GLU A 46 -16.14 -8.98 -5.36
CA GLU A 46 -15.45 -8.15 -6.35
C GLU A 46 -13.97 -7.91 -5.95
N PRO A 47 -12.99 -8.42 -6.72
CA PRO A 47 -11.57 -8.30 -6.37
C PRO A 47 -11.09 -6.84 -6.23
N GLU A 48 -11.68 -5.92 -7.01
CA GLU A 48 -11.30 -4.52 -6.97
C GLU A 48 -11.70 -3.84 -5.65
N SER A 49 -12.72 -4.32 -4.95
CA SER A 49 -13.16 -3.78 -3.65
C SER A 49 -12.05 -3.93 -2.59
N ALA A 50 -11.48 -5.14 -2.44
CA ALA A 50 -10.35 -5.39 -1.54
C ALA A 50 -9.10 -4.63 -1.99
N HIS A 51 -8.84 -4.57 -3.30
CA HIS A 51 -7.72 -3.82 -3.87
C HIS A 51 -7.79 -2.34 -3.54
N ALA A 52 -8.94 -1.70 -3.77
CA ALA A 52 -9.15 -0.28 -3.51
C ALA A 52 -8.92 0.06 -2.03
N LEU A 53 -9.45 -0.74 -1.10
CA LEU A 53 -9.24 -0.56 0.34
C LEU A 53 -7.75 -0.66 0.71
N ARG A 54 -7.04 -1.68 0.23
CA ARG A 54 -5.59 -1.81 0.45
C ARG A 54 -4.79 -0.65 -0.12
N VAL A 55 -5.17 -0.16 -1.31
CA VAL A 55 -4.53 1.02 -1.93
C VAL A 55 -4.74 2.25 -1.07
N ALA A 56 -5.97 2.53 -0.61
CA ALA A 56 -6.30 3.68 0.24
C ALA A 56 -5.49 3.66 1.55
N ILE A 57 -5.44 2.52 2.24
CA ILE A 57 -4.64 2.35 3.46
C ILE A 57 -3.14 2.56 3.19
N ARG A 58 -2.61 2.03 2.10
CA ARG A 58 -1.20 2.20 1.72
C ARG A 58 -0.85 3.67 1.46
N GLN A 59 -1.77 4.40 0.84
CA GLN A 59 -1.63 5.83 0.58
C GLN A 59 -1.58 6.62 1.88
N LEU A 60 -2.52 6.39 2.79
CA LEU A 60 -2.52 7.01 4.12
C LEU A 60 -1.21 6.73 4.86
N ARG A 61 -0.79 5.47 4.93
CA ARG A 61 0.48 5.09 5.59
C ARG A 61 1.71 5.77 4.98
N ALA A 62 1.73 5.97 3.65
CA ALA A 62 2.81 6.71 2.99
C ALA A 62 2.83 8.17 3.42
N LEU A 63 1.66 8.82 3.54
CA LEU A 63 1.53 10.20 4.01
C LEU A 63 1.92 10.35 5.49
N LEU A 64 1.46 9.45 6.36
CA LEU A 64 1.87 9.45 7.77
C LEU A 64 3.39 9.29 7.90
N ASN A 65 3.98 8.33 7.19
CA ASN A 65 5.44 8.14 7.17
C ASN A 65 6.19 9.35 6.60
N PHE A 66 5.57 10.05 5.67
CA PHE A 66 6.15 11.28 5.14
C PHE A 66 6.34 12.34 6.24
N ASN A 67 5.41 12.47 7.17
CA ASN A 67 5.46 13.47 8.25
C ASN A 67 5.93 12.95 9.61
N LYS A 68 6.37 11.69 9.70
CA LYS A 68 6.75 11.06 10.97
C LYS A 68 7.74 11.86 11.83
N ALA A 69 8.61 12.65 11.22
CA ALA A 69 9.62 13.44 11.93
C ALA A 69 9.08 14.78 12.47
N ASN A 70 7.84 15.13 12.14
CA ASN A 70 7.22 16.40 12.49
C ASN A 70 6.17 16.27 13.60
N GLY A 71 5.88 15.05 14.04
CA GLY A 71 4.98 14.74 15.16
C GLY A 71 5.64 13.76 16.13
N GLU A 72 4.91 13.35 17.16
CA GLU A 72 5.40 12.42 18.16
C GLU A 72 5.49 10.98 17.62
N GLU A 73 6.66 10.35 17.80
CA GLU A 73 6.95 9.01 17.28
C GLU A 73 5.98 7.96 17.84
N LYS A 74 5.55 8.08 19.09
CA LYS A 74 4.62 7.16 19.72
C LYS A 74 3.32 7.02 18.92
N TYR A 75 2.65 8.14 18.66
CA TYR A 75 1.36 8.15 17.94
C TYR A 75 1.52 7.80 16.45
N TYR A 76 2.64 8.19 15.84
CA TYR A 76 2.96 7.74 14.48
C TYR A 76 3.08 6.21 14.40
N ARG A 77 3.73 5.57 15.39
CA ARG A 77 3.90 4.12 15.41
C ARG A 77 2.59 3.41 15.63
N GLU A 78 1.80 3.85 16.61
CA GLU A 78 0.47 3.30 16.89
C GLU A 78 -0.39 3.32 15.62
N ALA A 79 -0.62 4.49 15.01
CA ALA A 79 -1.37 4.60 13.77
C ALA A 79 -0.78 3.75 12.63
N GLY A 80 0.54 3.75 12.48
CA GLY A 80 1.22 3.01 11.43
C GLY A 80 1.12 1.49 11.56
N GLU A 81 1.11 0.96 12.78
CA GLU A 81 0.93 -0.46 13.10
C GLU A 81 -0.52 -0.89 12.88
N ASP A 82 -1.49 -0.14 13.41
CA ASP A 82 -2.92 -0.43 13.25
C ASP A 82 -3.31 -0.49 11.76
N TRP A 83 -2.95 0.53 10.97
CA TRP A 83 -3.21 0.53 9.53
C TRP A 83 -2.44 -0.57 8.79
N ARG A 84 -1.28 -1.00 9.29
CA ARG A 84 -0.56 -2.14 8.72
C ARG A 84 -1.33 -3.44 8.95
N GLU A 85 -1.83 -3.67 10.15
CA GLU A 85 -2.58 -4.89 10.49
C GLU A 85 -3.87 -4.98 9.66
N ILE A 86 -4.63 -3.88 9.54
CA ILE A 86 -5.82 -3.84 8.69
C ILE A 86 -5.46 -4.16 7.23
N ALA A 87 -4.40 -3.56 6.67
CA ALA A 87 -3.98 -3.85 5.31
C ALA A 87 -3.52 -5.32 5.12
N THR A 88 -2.94 -5.92 6.16
CA THR A 88 -2.48 -7.31 6.13
C THR A 88 -3.66 -8.28 6.11
N THR A 89 -4.76 -7.95 6.81
CA THR A 89 -6.01 -8.73 6.78
C THR A 89 -6.49 -9.02 5.35
N PHE A 90 -6.31 -8.09 4.42
CA PHE A 90 -6.67 -8.26 3.00
C PHE A 90 -5.49 -8.69 2.11
N GLY A 91 -4.35 -9.08 2.73
CA GLY A 91 -3.11 -9.38 2.03
C GLY A 91 -3.27 -10.58 1.12
N TYR A 92 -3.54 -11.70 1.73
CA TYR A 92 -3.61 -12.98 1.05
C TYR A 92 -4.77 -13.05 0.04
N LEU A 93 -5.93 -12.48 0.39
CA LEU A 93 -7.04 -12.36 -0.57
C LEU A 93 -6.59 -11.67 -1.87
N ARG A 94 -5.87 -10.56 -1.78
CA ARG A 94 -5.37 -9.85 -2.96
C ARG A 94 -4.30 -10.63 -3.72
N GLU A 95 -3.46 -11.37 -3.03
CA GLU A 95 -2.47 -12.25 -3.65
C GLU A 95 -3.14 -13.33 -4.50
N LEU A 96 -4.19 -13.96 -3.98
CA LEU A 96 -4.99 -14.94 -4.70
C LEU A 96 -5.70 -14.31 -5.92
N ASP A 97 -6.30 -13.12 -5.77
CA ASP A 97 -6.90 -12.39 -6.89
C ASP A 97 -5.90 -12.15 -8.04
N VAL A 98 -4.68 -11.71 -7.69
CA VAL A 98 -3.62 -11.47 -8.68
C VAL A 98 -3.19 -12.75 -9.36
N LEU A 99 -3.01 -13.85 -8.61
CA LEU A 99 -2.65 -15.14 -9.19
C LEU A 99 -3.73 -15.68 -10.12
N MET A 100 -5.00 -15.57 -9.74
CA MET A 100 -6.11 -16.00 -10.59
C MET A 100 -6.17 -15.20 -11.90
N GLU A 101 -5.91 -13.89 -11.85
CA GLU A 101 -5.83 -13.04 -13.04
C GLU A 101 -4.66 -13.45 -13.94
N GLU A 102 -3.47 -13.63 -13.38
CA GLU A 102 -2.28 -14.11 -14.10
C GLU A 102 -2.51 -15.51 -14.72
N CYS A 103 -3.14 -16.41 -14.00
CA CYS A 103 -3.50 -17.74 -14.56
C CYS A 103 -4.46 -17.63 -15.75
N ARG A 104 -5.42 -16.68 -15.71
CA ARG A 104 -6.31 -16.44 -16.84
C ARG A 104 -5.56 -15.88 -18.06
N GLU A 105 -4.61 -14.97 -17.84
CA GLU A 105 -3.75 -14.45 -18.91
C GLU A 105 -2.87 -15.54 -19.54
N LEU A 106 -2.32 -16.45 -18.72
CA LEU A 106 -1.47 -17.54 -19.16
C LEU A 106 -2.24 -18.73 -19.77
N ARG A 107 -3.57 -18.74 -19.72
CA ARG A 107 -4.40 -19.85 -20.23
C ARG A 107 -4.11 -20.20 -21.68
N GLY A 108 -3.80 -19.20 -22.54
CA GLY A 108 -3.43 -19.44 -23.94
C GLY A 108 -2.18 -20.29 -24.10
N LEU A 109 -1.26 -20.26 -23.14
CA LEU A 109 -0.02 -21.05 -23.12
C LEU A 109 -0.19 -22.42 -22.45
N TYR A 110 -1.09 -22.53 -21.49
CA TYR A 110 -1.34 -23.73 -20.68
C TYR A 110 -2.84 -24.05 -20.59
N PRO A 111 -3.51 -24.32 -21.74
CA PRO A 111 -4.97 -24.40 -21.79
C PRO A 111 -5.58 -25.53 -20.93
N GLU A 112 -4.91 -26.69 -20.84
CA GLU A 112 -5.39 -27.82 -20.03
C GLU A 112 -5.16 -27.57 -18.52
N MET A 113 -4.01 -27.02 -18.16
CA MET A 113 -3.63 -26.74 -16.78
C MET A 113 -4.45 -25.59 -16.17
N LEU A 114 -4.74 -24.57 -16.95
CA LEU A 114 -5.39 -23.32 -16.52
C LEU A 114 -6.83 -23.17 -17.05
N ALA A 115 -7.50 -24.30 -17.35
CA ALA A 115 -8.93 -24.26 -17.62
C ALA A 115 -9.68 -23.67 -16.42
N GLU A 116 -10.80 -22.97 -16.65
CA GLU A 116 -11.57 -22.30 -15.57
C GLU A 116 -12.08 -23.29 -14.52
N ASP A 117 -12.46 -24.49 -14.98
CA ASP A 117 -12.85 -25.64 -14.17
C ASP A 117 -11.70 -26.62 -13.90
N GLY A 118 -10.47 -26.22 -14.22
CA GLY A 118 -9.25 -26.98 -13.99
C GLY A 118 -8.83 -26.98 -12.53
N GLN A 119 -7.96 -27.93 -12.18
CA GLN A 119 -7.50 -28.20 -10.82
C GLN A 119 -6.85 -26.97 -10.16
N VAL A 120 -6.02 -26.23 -10.90
CA VAL A 120 -5.34 -25.00 -10.40
C VAL A 120 -6.34 -23.91 -10.07
N MET A 121 -7.26 -23.62 -10.99
CA MET A 121 -8.25 -22.55 -10.79
C MET A 121 -9.23 -22.90 -9.67
N THR A 122 -9.67 -24.16 -9.61
CA THR A 122 -10.56 -24.66 -8.54
C THR A 122 -9.89 -24.48 -7.18
N TRP A 123 -8.65 -24.91 -7.03
CA TRP A 123 -7.91 -24.77 -5.78
C TRP A 123 -7.74 -23.29 -5.36
N LEU A 124 -7.36 -22.43 -6.31
CA LEU A 124 -7.23 -20.97 -6.03
C LEU A 124 -8.57 -20.35 -5.62
N MET A 125 -9.68 -20.76 -6.23
CA MET A 125 -11.03 -20.29 -5.87
C MET A 125 -11.45 -20.76 -4.47
N GLU A 126 -11.12 -21.99 -4.09
CA GLU A 126 -11.41 -22.53 -2.75
C GLU A 126 -10.60 -21.79 -1.67
N GLU A 127 -9.29 -21.59 -1.90
CA GLU A 127 -8.43 -20.79 -1.00
C GLU A 127 -8.95 -19.35 -0.86
N ARG A 128 -9.33 -18.73 -1.99
CA ARG A 128 -9.90 -17.38 -2.00
C ARG A 128 -11.20 -17.30 -1.20
N GLN A 129 -12.09 -18.28 -1.35
CA GLN A 129 -13.34 -18.34 -0.61
C GLN A 129 -13.10 -18.48 0.89
N GLY A 130 -12.19 -19.36 1.30
CA GLY A 130 -11.82 -19.55 2.71
C GLY A 130 -11.25 -18.27 3.34
N GLU A 131 -10.42 -17.54 2.62
CA GLU A 131 -9.88 -16.25 3.09
C GLU A 131 -10.99 -15.19 3.17
N GLN A 132 -11.88 -15.12 2.19
CA GLN A 132 -13.01 -14.22 2.20
C GLN A 132 -13.96 -14.50 3.37
N ASP A 133 -14.24 -15.77 3.67
CA ASP A 133 -15.08 -16.16 4.81
C ASP A 133 -14.44 -15.73 6.14
N SER A 134 -13.11 -15.88 6.27
CA SER A 134 -12.36 -15.42 7.44
C SER A 134 -12.45 -13.90 7.64
N ILE A 135 -12.34 -13.12 6.57
CA ILE A 135 -12.51 -11.65 6.63
C ILE A 135 -13.97 -11.31 6.98
N GLN A 136 -14.93 -12.04 6.43
CA GLN A 136 -16.36 -11.82 6.72
C GLN A 136 -16.70 -12.08 8.19
N GLU A 137 -16.06 -13.03 8.84
CA GLU A 137 -16.18 -13.25 10.29
C GLU A 137 -15.68 -12.05 11.09
N LEU A 138 -14.55 -11.43 10.71
CA LEU A 138 -14.03 -10.21 11.35
C LEU A 138 -14.97 -9.02 11.16
N ILE A 139 -15.64 -8.92 10.02
CA ILE A 139 -16.65 -7.88 9.76
C ILE A 139 -17.90 -8.12 10.61
N THR A 140 -18.43 -9.33 10.59
CA THR A 140 -19.68 -9.70 11.27
C THR A 140 -19.55 -9.59 12.79
N SER A 141 -18.39 -9.94 13.35
CA SER A 141 -18.09 -9.77 14.78
C SER A 141 -17.88 -8.31 15.18
N GLY A 142 -17.73 -7.39 14.22
CA GLY A 142 -17.40 -5.98 14.47
C GLY A 142 -15.90 -5.72 14.73
N ALA A 143 -15.08 -6.77 14.86
CA ALA A 143 -13.66 -6.63 15.20
C ALA A 143 -12.87 -5.79 14.18
N LEU A 144 -13.16 -5.92 12.89
CA LEU A 144 -12.48 -5.11 11.86
C LEU A 144 -12.92 -3.65 11.91
N THR A 145 -14.20 -3.38 12.15
CA THR A 145 -14.72 -2.02 12.30
C THR A 145 -14.10 -1.32 13.51
N GLU A 146 -13.99 -2.02 14.65
CA GLU A 146 -13.36 -1.50 15.86
C GLU A 146 -11.89 -1.14 15.61
N ARG A 147 -11.12 -2.03 14.94
CA ARG A 147 -9.73 -1.75 14.56
C ARG A 147 -9.59 -0.53 13.65
N ILE A 148 -10.51 -0.34 12.71
CA ILE A 148 -10.51 0.85 11.83
C ILE A 148 -10.73 2.12 12.65
N LEU A 149 -11.68 2.13 13.58
CA LEU A 149 -11.93 3.26 14.46
C LEU A 149 -10.75 3.58 15.38
N ASP A 150 -10.07 2.56 15.92
CA ASP A 150 -8.86 2.74 16.73
C ASP A 150 -7.71 3.34 15.88
N ALA A 151 -7.51 2.84 14.66
CA ALA A 151 -6.51 3.37 13.74
C ALA A 151 -6.78 4.83 13.33
N GLU A 152 -8.06 5.21 13.14
CA GLU A 152 -8.47 6.59 12.92
C GLU A 152 -8.16 7.47 14.13
N ALA A 153 -8.52 7.03 15.32
CA ALA A 153 -8.26 7.75 16.57
C ALA A 153 -6.74 7.95 16.78
N ALA A 154 -5.93 6.92 16.55
CA ALA A 154 -4.47 7.03 16.62
C ALA A 154 -3.92 8.00 15.56
N THR A 155 -4.49 8.02 14.35
CA THR A 155 -4.14 8.97 13.29
C THR A 155 -4.44 10.41 13.72
N ASP A 156 -5.61 10.66 14.29
CA ASP A 156 -6.00 11.97 14.80
C ASP A 156 -5.07 12.44 15.94
N GLN A 157 -4.70 11.54 16.84
CA GLN A 157 -3.72 11.86 17.89
C GLN A 157 -2.37 12.24 17.29
N PHE A 158 -1.89 11.52 16.27
CA PHE A 158 -0.65 11.89 15.59
C PHE A 158 -0.74 13.28 14.96
N LEU A 159 -1.84 13.61 14.27
CA LEU A 159 -2.03 14.93 13.65
C LEU A 159 -1.96 16.06 14.66
N LYS A 160 -2.52 15.89 15.87
CA LYS A 160 -2.48 16.88 16.95
C LYS A 160 -1.06 17.19 17.45
N THR A 161 -0.13 16.27 17.27
CA THR A 161 1.27 16.45 17.67
C THR A 161 2.12 17.20 16.64
N ILE A 162 1.61 17.42 15.42
CA ILE A 162 2.32 18.16 14.37
C ILE A 162 2.19 19.66 14.62
N GLN A 163 3.33 20.32 14.92
CA GLN A 163 3.40 21.74 15.27
C GLN A 163 3.87 22.62 14.09
N LEU A 164 3.48 22.25 12.85
CA LEU A 164 3.85 23.01 11.65
C LEU A 164 2.62 23.73 11.09
N ASP A 165 2.77 25.04 10.82
CA ASP A 165 1.82 25.77 9.98
C ASP A 165 1.98 25.40 8.50
N ASP A 166 1.06 25.86 7.63
CA ASP A 166 1.07 25.53 6.21
C ASP A 166 2.35 25.98 5.47
N ALA A 167 2.95 27.11 5.86
CA ALA A 167 4.18 27.61 5.24
C ALA A 167 5.38 26.74 5.62
N GLN A 168 5.48 26.37 6.89
CA GLN A 168 6.49 25.47 7.41
C GLN A 168 6.33 24.06 6.81
N GLN A 169 5.10 23.58 6.75
CA GLN A 169 4.75 22.28 6.15
C GLN A 169 5.15 22.24 4.67
N LYS A 170 4.85 23.29 3.89
CA LYS A 170 5.25 23.41 2.49
C LYS A 170 6.76 23.33 2.33
N LYS A 171 7.51 24.10 3.10
CA LYS A 171 8.98 24.12 3.06
C LYS A 171 9.57 22.74 3.41
N ALA A 172 9.06 22.11 4.47
CA ALA A 172 9.50 20.78 4.89
C ALA A 172 9.18 19.72 3.82
N THR A 173 8.00 19.79 3.20
CA THR A 173 7.54 18.89 2.14
C THR A 173 8.45 18.98 0.93
N ILE A 174 8.71 20.16 0.40
CA ILE A 174 9.60 20.37 -0.76
C ILE A 174 10.99 19.78 -0.48
N LYS A 175 11.60 20.17 0.64
CA LYS A 175 12.94 19.67 1.02
C LYS A 175 13.02 18.16 1.11
N LYS A 176 11.97 17.54 1.65
CA LYS A 176 11.93 16.06 1.81
C LYS A 176 11.74 15.35 0.49
N LEU A 177 10.85 15.83 -0.38
CA LEU A 177 10.64 15.25 -1.71
C LEU A 177 11.90 15.32 -2.57
N GLU A 178 12.60 16.46 -2.58
CA GLU A 178 13.90 16.61 -3.27
C GLU A 178 14.93 15.60 -2.76
N LYS A 179 15.01 15.41 -1.43
CA LYS A 179 15.92 14.43 -0.82
C LYS A 179 15.52 12.99 -1.21
N MET A 180 14.23 12.68 -1.22
CA MET A 180 13.73 11.36 -1.65
C MET A 180 14.03 11.12 -3.14
N LYS A 181 13.81 12.10 -4.01
CA LYS A 181 14.13 12.03 -5.44
C LYS A 181 15.61 11.77 -5.67
N LYS A 182 16.50 12.56 -5.06
CA LYS A 182 17.97 12.38 -5.18
C LYS A 182 18.41 10.99 -4.70
N ARG A 183 17.85 10.50 -3.59
CA ARG A 183 18.15 9.16 -3.08
C ARG A 183 17.67 8.05 -4.01
N LEU A 184 16.48 8.22 -4.61
CA LEU A 184 15.93 7.25 -5.55
C LEU A 184 16.77 7.18 -6.81
N MET A 185 17.15 8.33 -7.41
CA MET A 185 18.00 8.38 -8.61
C MET A 185 19.35 7.72 -8.38
N ARG A 186 20.01 8.00 -7.25
CA ARG A 186 21.27 7.31 -6.90
C ARG A 186 21.09 5.80 -6.80
N LYS A 187 20.02 5.33 -6.13
CA LYS A 187 19.73 3.90 -6.05
C LYS A 187 19.44 3.27 -7.40
N TRP A 188 18.83 4.00 -8.31
CA TRP A 188 18.58 3.56 -9.67
C TRP A 188 19.88 3.34 -10.44
N GLU A 189 20.85 4.25 -10.31
CA GLU A 189 22.17 4.14 -10.95
C GLU A 189 23.04 3.00 -10.38
N GLU A 190 22.83 2.64 -9.12
CA GLU A 190 23.62 1.64 -8.39
C GLU A 190 22.95 0.25 -8.35
N VAL A 191 21.67 0.11 -8.78
CA VAL A 191 20.91 -1.13 -8.60
C VAL A 191 21.41 -2.24 -9.51
N ASP A 192 21.58 -3.41 -8.93
CA ASP A 192 21.67 -4.66 -9.67
C ASP A 192 20.25 -5.24 -9.83
N PHE A 193 19.70 -5.13 -11.05
CA PHE A 193 18.35 -5.62 -11.35
C PHE A 193 18.23 -7.15 -11.27
N SER A 194 19.31 -7.90 -11.27
CA SER A 194 19.29 -9.32 -10.99
C SER A 194 19.08 -9.63 -9.49
N ASN A 195 19.37 -8.65 -8.64
CA ASN A 195 19.19 -8.77 -7.18
C ASN A 195 17.76 -8.38 -6.79
N HIS A 196 16.96 -9.39 -6.40
CA HIS A 196 15.58 -9.23 -5.97
C HIS A 196 15.37 -8.18 -4.87
N GLU A 197 16.17 -8.21 -3.80
CA GLU A 197 16.01 -7.28 -2.67
C GLU A 197 16.26 -5.83 -3.07
N GLN A 198 17.29 -5.59 -3.91
CA GLN A 198 17.60 -4.26 -4.41
C GLN A 198 16.48 -3.73 -5.30
N THR A 199 16.00 -4.53 -6.25
CA THR A 199 14.90 -4.19 -7.17
C THR A 199 13.60 -3.92 -6.40
N HIS A 200 13.26 -4.77 -5.45
CA HIS A 200 12.09 -4.59 -4.58
C HIS A 200 12.20 -3.32 -3.70
N SER A 201 13.37 -3.08 -3.11
CA SER A 201 13.64 -1.85 -2.34
C SER A 201 13.49 -0.59 -3.20
N LEU A 202 13.99 -0.62 -4.43
CA LEU A 202 13.87 0.49 -5.38
C LEU A 202 12.39 0.76 -5.73
N ARG A 203 11.63 -0.29 -6.03
CA ARG A 203 10.17 -0.20 -6.28
C ARG A 203 9.40 0.41 -5.11
N ILE A 204 9.68 -0.02 -3.88
CA ILE A 204 9.05 0.54 -2.68
C ILE A 204 9.36 2.04 -2.55
N ASN A 205 10.61 2.45 -2.79
CA ASN A 205 10.99 3.87 -2.70
C ASN A 205 10.33 4.70 -3.80
N ALA A 206 10.24 4.18 -5.02
CA ALA A 206 9.54 4.83 -6.13
C ALA A 206 8.04 5.00 -5.83
N LYS A 207 7.36 3.97 -5.32
CA LYS A 207 5.97 4.04 -4.88
C LYS A 207 5.76 5.10 -3.79
N LYS A 208 6.63 5.12 -2.76
CA LYS A 208 6.55 6.12 -1.68
C LYS A 208 6.69 7.55 -2.20
N LEU A 209 7.64 7.80 -3.08
CA LEU A 209 7.84 9.12 -3.67
C LEU A 209 6.65 9.52 -4.54
N ARG A 210 6.14 8.63 -5.39
CA ARG A 210 4.96 8.90 -6.21
C ARG A 210 3.74 9.24 -5.37
N TYR A 211 3.42 8.44 -4.35
CA TYR A 211 2.27 8.73 -3.48
C TYR A 211 2.43 10.07 -2.77
N ALA A 212 3.60 10.32 -2.16
CA ALA A 212 3.86 11.60 -1.52
C ALA A 212 3.69 12.78 -2.50
N SER A 213 4.29 12.71 -3.70
CA SER A 213 4.17 13.77 -4.71
C SER A 213 2.73 13.97 -5.18
N THR A 214 1.97 12.88 -5.37
CA THR A 214 0.59 12.95 -5.85
C THR A 214 -0.34 13.57 -4.81
N TYR A 215 -0.30 13.07 -3.57
CA TYR A 215 -1.26 13.49 -2.53
C TYR A 215 -0.88 14.79 -1.84
N LEU A 216 0.40 15.15 -1.84
CA LEU A 216 0.88 16.44 -1.34
C LEU A 216 0.93 17.54 -2.43
N ALA A 217 0.48 17.24 -3.64
CA ALA A 217 0.41 18.21 -4.73
C ALA A 217 -0.35 19.52 -4.36
N PRO A 218 -1.45 19.50 -3.58
CA PRO A 218 -2.09 20.71 -3.13
C PRO A 218 -1.18 21.65 -2.30
N ILE A 219 -0.25 21.06 -1.53
CA ILE A 219 0.73 21.83 -0.74
C ILE A 219 1.85 22.37 -1.64
N LEU A 220 2.24 21.62 -2.67
CA LEU A 220 3.40 21.94 -3.51
C LEU A 220 3.11 22.97 -4.60
N GLY A 221 1.92 22.91 -5.19
CA GLY A 221 1.54 23.68 -6.38
C GLY A 221 2.05 23.03 -7.69
N GLU A 222 1.95 23.76 -8.82
CA GLU A 222 2.15 23.20 -10.17
C GLU A 222 3.56 22.70 -10.54
N LYS A 223 4.58 23.09 -9.75
CA LYS A 223 6.00 22.83 -10.13
C LYS A 223 6.45 21.37 -10.11
N ASP A 224 5.68 20.46 -9.48
CA ASP A 224 6.08 19.05 -9.30
C ASP A 224 5.35 18.04 -10.20
N LYS A 225 4.55 18.52 -11.18
CA LYS A 225 3.87 17.64 -12.15
C LYS A 225 4.86 16.79 -12.96
N ASP A 226 6.03 17.33 -13.29
CA ASP A 226 7.07 16.60 -14.04
C ASP A 226 7.69 15.49 -13.19
N THR A 227 7.93 15.74 -11.90
CA THR A 227 8.43 14.71 -10.96
C THR A 227 7.44 13.55 -10.85
N ILE A 228 6.13 13.84 -10.73
CA ILE A 228 5.09 12.81 -10.68
C ILE A 228 5.10 11.95 -11.94
N LYS A 229 5.23 12.58 -13.12
CA LYS A 229 5.27 11.89 -14.42
C LYS A 229 6.51 11.00 -14.58
N GLU A 230 7.68 11.51 -14.19
CA GLU A 230 8.93 10.72 -14.18
C GLU A 230 8.81 9.51 -13.24
N MET A 231 8.32 9.70 -12.02
CA MET A 231 8.16 8.61 -11.05
C MET A 231 7.13 7.57 -11.48
N LYS A 232 6.11 7.96 -12.24
CA LYS A 232 5.16 7.02 -12.82
C LYS A 232 5.84 6.10 -13.84
N LYS A 233 6.73 6.63 -14.68
CA LYS A 233 7.50 5.82 -15.65
C LYS A 233 8.40 4.81 -14.96
N VAL A 234 9.20 5.27 -13.99
CA VAL A 234 10.08 4.42 -13.17
C VAL A 234 9.28 3.31 -12.47
N GLN A 235 8.12 3.64 -11.91
CA GLN A 235 7.29 2.66 -11.25
C GLN A 235 6.67 1.64 -12.21
N THR A 236 6.32 2.04 -13.44
CA THR A 236 5.77 1.11 -14.43
C THR A 236 6.84 0.11 -14.87
N ALA A 237 8.05 0.57 -15.18
CA ALA A 237 9.16 -0.31 -15.56
C ALA A 237 9.51 -1.31 -14.45
N LEU A 238 9.67 -0.84 -13.20
CA LEU A 238 9.93 -1.69 -12.04
C LEU A 238 8.73 -2.57 -11.65
N GLY A 239 7.52 -2.12 -11.97
CA GLY A 239 6.28 -2.81 -11.59
C GLY A 239 6.24 -4.21 -12.16
N THR A 240 6.35 -4.35 -13.46
CA THR A 240 6.29 -5.64 -14.15
C THR A 240 7.39 -6.59 -13.68
N LEU A 241 8.62 -6.11 -13.57
CA LEU A 241 9.75 -6.93 -13.12
C LEU A 241 9.53 -7.50 -11.70
N CYS A 242 9.08 -6.64 -10.77
CA CYS A 242 8.81 -7.06 -9.40
C CYS A 242 7.55 -7.92 -9.27
N ASP A 243 6.53 -7.68 -10.10
CA ASP A 243 5.31 -8.46 -10.07
C ASP A 243 5.57 -9.89 -10.57
N LEU A 244 6.39 -10.09 -11.60
CA LEU A 244 6.83 -11.41 -12.07
C LEU A 244 7.58 -12.17 -10.96
N ASP A 245 8.47 -11.50 -10.25
CA ASP A 245 9.24 -12.10 -9.16
C ASP A 245 8.34 -12.47 -7.97
N ILE A 246 7.45 -11.57 -7.54
CA ILE A 246 6.50 -11.82 -6.44
C ILE A 246 5.54 -12.96 -6.81
N ASN A 247 4.98 -12.96 -8.01
CA ASN A 247 4.08 -14.02 -8.46
C ASN A 247 4.81 -15.37 -8.54
N GLY A 248 6.08 -15.37 -8.98
CA GLY A 248 6.91 -16.58 -8.99
C GLY A 248 7.07 -17.19 -7.59
N HIS A 249 7.42 -16.37 -6.59
CA HIS A 249 7.56 -16.83 -5.21
C HIS A 249 6.22 -17.26 -4.59
N LEU A 250 5.15 -16.50 -4.84
CA LEU A 250 3.83 -16.83 -4.35
C LEU A 250 3.32 -18.18 -4.89
N LEU A 251 3.60 -18.50 -6.16
CA LEU A 251 3.29 -19.81 -6.75
C LEU A 251 4.08 -20.94 -6.08
N LEU A 252 5.32 -20.70 -5.65
CA LEU A 252 6.06 -21.69 -4.84
C LEU A 252 5.42 -21.89 -3.46
N GLU A 253 4.96 -20.82 -2.82
CA GLU A 253 4.22 -20.93 -1.55
C GLU A 253 2.91 -21.71 -1.72
N MET A 254 2.20 -21.53 -2.86
CA MET A 254 1.00 -22.31 -3.17
C MET A 254 1.34 -23.81 -3.37
N ALA A 255 2.46 -24.11 -4.04
CA ALA A 255 2.93 -25.50 -4.17
C ALA A 255 3.21 -26.15 -2.82
N ASP A 256 3.72 -25.38 -1.85
CA ASP A 256 4.02 -25.92 -0.52
C ASP A 256 2.77 -26.03 0.39
N LYS A 257 1.67 -25.34 0.05
CA LYS A 257 0.39 -25.41 0.80
C LYS A 257 -0.49 -26.60 0.43
N THR A 258 -0.27 -27.22 -0.71
CA THR A 258 -1.05 -28.38 -1.15
C THR A 258 -0.27 -29.68 -1.00
N ASP A 259 -0.95 -30.77 -0.61
CA ASP A 259 -0.39 -32.12 -0.57
C ASP A 259 -0.58 -32.88 -1.90
N ASP A 260 -1.32 -32.30 -2.86
CA ASP A 260 -1.56 -32.89 -4.17
C ASP A 260 -0.32 -32.74 -5.08
N PRO A 261 0.33 -33.86 -5.50
CA PRO A 261 1.55 -33.82 -6.31
C PRO A 261 1.35 -33.15 -7.69
N ASP A 262 0.17 -33.28 -8.29
CA ASP A 262 -0.13 -32.69 -9.59
C ASP A 262 -0.27 -31.17 -9.47
N LEU A 263 -0.95 -30.68 -8.44
CA LEU A 263 -1.03 -29.26 -8.11
C LEU A 263 0.35 -28.68 -7.77
N GLN A 264 1.16 -29.37 -6.97
CA GLN A 264 2.54 -28.96 -6.67
C GLN A 264 3.34 -28.79 -7.95
N HIS A 265 3.25 -29.77 -8.87
CA HIS A 265 3.93 -29.70 -10.16
C HIS A 265 3.45 -28.51 -10.99
N HIS A 266 2.15 -28.27 -11.07
CA HIS A 266 1.55 -27.19 -11.83
C HIS A 266 2.00 -25.82 -11.30
N PHE A 267 1.92 -25.61 -9.99
CA PHE A 267 2.37 -24.33 -9.37
C PHE A 267 3.85 -24.08 -9.58
N ARG A 268 4.71 -25.10 -9.44
CA ARG A 268 6.15 -24.97 -9.70
C ARG A 268 6.45 -24.63 -11.16
N LYS A 269 5.74 -25.23 -12.11
CA LYS A 269 5.88 -24.93 -13.53
C LYS A 269 5.46 -23.49 -13.87
N LEU A 270 4.38 -23.00 -13.27
CA LEU A 270 3.95 -21.60 -13.43
C LEU A 270 4.95 -20.64 -12.79
N SER A 271 5.49 -20.97 -11.63
CA SER A 271 6.56 -20.19 -10.98
C SER A 271 7.80 -20.08 -11.87
N GLU A 272 8.26 -21.19 -12.42
CA GLU A 272 9.39 -21.21 -13.36
C GLU A 272 9.15 -20.29 -14.56
N HIS A 273 7.93 -20.30 -15.11
CA HIS A 273 7.54 -19.42 -16.21
C HIS A 273 7.64 -17.92 -15.82
N GLN A 274 7.22 -17.56 -14.63
CA GLN A 274 7.34 -16.18 -14.14
C GLN A 274 8.81 -15.74 -14.05
N PHE A 275 9.69 -16.58 -13.50
CA PHE A 275 11.10 -16.28 -13.39
C PHE A 275 11.79 -16.21 -14.77
N GLN A 276 11.43 -17.07 -15.71
CA GLN A 276 11.94 -17.01 -17.09
C GLN A 276 11.53 -15.71 -17.79
N ARG A 277 10.28 -15.26 -17.64
CA ARG A 277 9.82 -13.96 -18.15
C ARG A 277 10.62 -12.80 -17.55
N ARG A 278 10.88 -12.87 -16.23
CA ARG A 278 11.69 -11.87 -15.52
C ARG A 278 13.11 -11.81 -16.07
N GLU A 279 13.77 -12.95 -16.28
CA GLU A 279 15.12 -13.02 -16.85
C GLU A 279 15.16 -12.48 -18.28
N ALA A 280 14.17 -12.81 -19.10
CA ALA A 280 14.07 -12.29 -20.46
C ALA A 280 13.98 -10.75 -20.48
N MET A 281 13.17 -10.16 -19.61
CA MET A 281 13.09 -8.69 -19.48
C MET A 281 14.41 -8.04 -19.05
N LEU A 282 15.17 -8.68 -18.16
CA LEU A 282 16.47 -8.17 -17.73
C LEU A 282 17.52 -8.21 -18.86
N ASN A 283 17.44 -9.22 -19.71
CA ASN A 283 18.35 -9.34 -20.86
C ASN A 283 18.02 -8.36 -21.99
N ASP A 284 16.73 -8.09 -22.23
CA ASP A 284 16.29 -7.12 -23.25
C ASP A 284 16.63 -5.66 -22.88
N GLU A 285 16.78 -5.33 -21.60
CA GLU A 285 17.21 -3.99 -21.17
C GLU A 285 18.75 -3.81 -21.17
N ALA A 286 19.51 -4.90 -21.36
CA ALA A 286 20.97 -4.88 -21.38
C ALA A 286 21.58 -4.68 -22.79
N ASP A 287 20.77 -4.77 -23.86
CA ASP A 287 21.11 -4.49 -25.26
C ASP A 287 20.62 -3.10 -25.71
#